data_2e98c277ae2c9eda5d9ed72431cda104
#
_entry.id   2e98c277ae2c9eda5d9ed72431cda104
#
_cell.length_a   1.000
_cell.length_b   1.000
_cell.length_c   1.000
_cell.angle_alpha   90.00
_cell.angle_beta   90.00
_cell.angle_gamma   90.00
#
_symmetry.space_group_name_H-M   'P 1'
#
loop_
_entity.id
_entity.type
_entity.pdbx_description
1 polymer ?
#
loop_
_entity_poly.entity_id
_entity_poly.type
_entity_poly.pdbx_seq_one_letter_code
_entity_poly.pdbx_strand_id
1 'polypeptide(L)'
;DDDPLADMRNAKVINNLRQYWKFCQDSAGFFPKSWLEYFFHDCQDLLDMKAKRQKGEQVISSSLDRILTNIEYLPQLYEAITNKTVMEIEYKPYDEEQVTLLFHPHYLKEYNGRWHLFGHAEGRVPEFGYNIALDRIQEKPRERSKVEYVPAPNHFYDEFFKDIVGVSHMKDFPNKEHIVIRA
;
A
#
# COMPACT_ATOMS: atom_id res chain seq x y z
N ASP A 1 32.63 -28.58 9.69
CA ASP A 1 33.32 -27.26 9.75
C ASP A 1 32.29 -26.23 10.17
N ASP A 2 32.06 -26.15 11.48
CA ASP A 2 31.19 -25.13 12.07
C ASP A 2 32.02 -23.84 12.19
N ASP A 3 31.68 -22.84 11.37
CA ASP A 3 32.28 -21.51 11.48
C ASP A 3 31.64 -20.74 12.64
N PRO A 4 32.35 -20.53 13.77
CA PRO A 4 31.79 -19.84 14.94
C PRO A 4 31.39 -18.39 14.65
N LEU A 5 31.92 -17.78 13.57
CA LEU A 5 31.55 -16.42 13.13
C LEU A 5 30.25 -16.41 12.33
N ALA A 6 29.83 -17.55 11.75
CA ALA A 6 28.55 -17.67 11.07
C ALA A 6 27.40 -17.59 12.08
N ASP A 7 27.51 -18.27 13.21
CA ASP A 7 26.51 -18.24 14.29
C ASP A 7 26.36 -16.84 14.92
N MET A 8 27.50 -16.14 15.12
CA MET A 8 27.47 -14.78 15.64
C MET A 8 26.85 -13.79 14.62
N ARG A 9 27.12 -13.95 13.33
CA ARG A 9 26.49 -13.14 12.26
C ARG A 9 25.01 -13.41 12.19
N ASN A 10 24.61 -14.67 12.27
CA ASN A 10 23.19 -15.07 12.28
C ASN A 10 22.47 -14.51 13.51
N ALA A 11 23.06 -14.59 14.71
CA ALA A 11 22.49 -14.02 15.92
C ALA A 11 22.29 -12.50 15.83
N LYS A 12 23.25 -11.77 15.24
CA LYS A 12 23.15 -10.33 15.04
C LYS A 12 22.05 -9.96 14.04
N VAL A 13 21.94 -10.70 12.95
CA VAL A 13 20.88 -10.51 11.93
C VAL A 13 19.51 -10.78 12.55
N ILE A 14 19.36 -11.89 13.29
CA ILE A 14 18.12 -12.23 13.97
C ILE A 14 17.72 -11.15 14.98
N ASN A 15 18.68 -10.63 15.76
CA ASN A 15 18.40 -9.57 16.73
C ASN A 15 17.98 -8.26 16.05
N ASN A 16 18.60 -7.90 14.93
CA ASN A 16 18.21 -6.74 14.15
C ASN A 16 16.80 -6.90 13.57
N LEU A 17 16.47 -8.07 13.03
CA LEU A 17 15.13 -8.37 12.51
C LEU A 17 14.07 -8.28 13.62
N ARG A 18 14.37 -8.76 14.83
CA ARG A 18 13.47 -8.61 15.99
C ARG A 18 13.24 -7.15 16.39
N GLN A 19 14.29 -6.32 16.34
CA GLN A 19 14.17 -4.89 16.62
C GLN A 19 13.32 -4.18 15.55
N TYR A 20 13.53 -4.51 14.27
CA TYR A 20 12.71 -4.00 13.17
C TYR A 20 11.26 -4.42 13.32
N TRP A 21 11.01 -5.70 13.61
CA TRP A 21 9.66 -6.18 13.86
C TRP A 21 8.96 -5.42 14.97
N LYS A 22 9.64 -5.26 16.10
CA LYS A 22 9.11 -4.49 17.24
C LYS A 22 8.82 -3.05 16.84
N PHE A 23 9.74 -2.39 16.16
CA PHE A 23 9.54 -1.03 15.66
C PHE A 23 8.32 -0.93 14.74
N CYS A 24 8.16 -1.86 13.81
CA CYS A 24 7.02 -1.90 12.90
C CYS A 24 5.70 -2.14 13.63
N GLN A 25 5.68 -3.01 14.67
CA GLN A 25 4.49 -3.24 15.49
C GLN A 25 4.12 -2.00 16.32
N ASP A 26 5.12 -1.30 16.85
CA ASP A 26 4.92 -0.09 17.65
C ASP A 26 4.56 1.11 16.76
N SER A 27 4.93 1.07 15.49
CA SER A 27 4.62 2.10 14.48
C SER A 27 3.24 1.85 13.85
N ALA A 28 2.23 1.66 14.69
CA ALA A 28 0.85 1.38 14.23
C ALA A 28 0.37 2.41 13.21
N GLY A 29 -0.05 1.94 12.03
CA GLY A 29 -0.57 2.74 10.94
C GLY A 29 0.44 3.15 9.87
N PHE A 30 1.76 3.04 10.09
CA PHE A 30 2.75 3.27 9.03
C PHE A 30 2.89 2.06 8.11
N PHE A 31 2.77 0.86 8.68
CA PHE A 31 2.83 -0.38 7.92
C PHE A 31 1.56 -1.20 8.13
N PRO A 32 0.95 -1.72 7.05
CA PRO A 32 -0.16 -2.65 7.18
C PRO A 32 0.28 -3.86 8.02
N LYS A 33 -0.51 -4.19 9.02
CA LYS A 33 -0.20 -5.32 9.90
C LYS A 33 -0.09 -6.63 9.12
N SER A 34 -0.93 -6.83 8.12
CA SER A 34 -0.89 -7.96 7.20
C SER A 34 0.40 -8.02 6.38
N TRP A 35 0.98 -6.88 5.97
CA TRP A 35 2.28 -6.82 5.30
C TRP A 35 3.39 -7.35 6.20
N LEU A 36 3.36 -6.95 7.45
CA LEU A 36 4.35 -7.38 8.42
C LEU A 36 4.18 -8.87 8.73
N GLU A 37 2.95 -9.33 8.88
CA GLU A 37 2.64 -10.75 9.10
C GLU A 37 3.07 -11.59 7.89
N TYR A 38 2.84 -11.14 6.66
CA TYR A 38 3.28 -11.83 5.45
C TYR A 38 4.80 -11.83 5.30
N PHE A 39 5.44 -10.66 5.42
CA PHE A 39 6.90 -10.54 5.30
C PHE A 39 7.67 -11.36 6.34
N PHE A 40 7.13 -11.44 7.56
CA PHE A 40 7.77 -12.17 8.65
C PHE A 40 7.22 -13.59 8.82
N HIS A 41 6.20 -14.01 8.06
CA HIS A 41 5.65 -15.36 8.15
C HIS A 41 6.73 -16.42 7.92
N ASP A 42 7.53 -16.26 6.88
CA ASP A 42 8.63 -17.19 6.57
C ASP A 42 9.82 -17.07 7.53
N CYS A 43 9.89 -15.95 8.25
CA CYS A 43 10.91 -15.72 9.27
C CYS A 43 10.46 -16.09 10.70
N GLN A 44 9.20 -16.45 10.90
CA GLN A 44 8.66 -16.73 12.24
C GLN A 44 9.37 -17.89 12.92
N ASP A 45 9.66 -18.95 12.19
CA ASP A 45 10.38 -20.10 12.71
C ASP A 45 11.84 -19.78 13.07
N LEU A 46 12.49 -18.92 12.25
CA LEU A 46 13.85 -18.43 12.49
C LEU A 46 13.94 -17.46 13.66
N LEU A 47 12.89 -16.68 13.90
CA LEU A 47 12.88 -15.65 14.92
C LEU A 47 12.36 -16.15 16.27
N ASP A 48 11.90 -17.40 16.34
CA ASP A 48 11.26 -17.99 17.55
C ASP A 48 10.15 -17.07 18.11
N MET A 49 9.52 -16.32 17.21
CA MET A 49 8.54 -15.28 17.52
C MET A 49 7.15 -15.88 17.64
N LYS A 50 6.97 -16.84 18.54
CA LYS A 50 5.64 -17.13 19.08
C LYS A 50 5.17 -15.84 19.73
N ALA A 51 4.30 -15.11 19.01
CA ALA A 51 3.75 -13.84 19.42
C ALA A 51 3.04 -13.96 20.78
N LYS A 52 3.76 -13.93 21.87
CA LYS A 52 3.23 -13.44 23.13
C LYS A 52 3.10 -11.94 22.94
N ARG A 53 1.88 -11.49 22.59
CA ARG A 53 1.50 -10.08 22.78
C ARG A 53 1.83 -9.70 24.20
N GLN A 54 3.01 -9.17 24.43
CA GLN A 54 3.24 -8.37 25.62
C GLN A 54 2.42 -7.10 25.40
N LYS A 55 1.40 -6.88 26.24
CA LYS A 55 0.81 -5.57 26.45
C LYS A 55 1.92 -4.68 27.03
N GLY A 56 2.76 -4.14 26.15
CA GLY A 56 3.64 -3.04 26.49
C GLY A 56 2.85 -1.74 26.41
N GLU A 57 3.19 -0.76 27.20
CA GLU A 57 2.69 0.59 27.07
C GLU A 57 2.95 1.05 25.62
N GLN A 58 1.94 1.62 25.00
CA GLN A 58 2.05 2.17 23.65
C GLN A 58 2.97 3.39 23.70
N VAL A 59 4.18 3.25 23.18
CA VAL A 59 5.22 4.29 23.22
C VAL A 59 5.09 5.24 22.03
N ILE A 60 4.38 4.82 20.98
CA ILE A 60 4.13 5.60 19.76
C ILE A 60 2.63 5.65 19.56
N SER A 61 2.06 6.86 19.52
CA SER A 61 0.72 7.09 18.99
C SER A 61 0.82 7.89 17.70
N SER A 62 0.08 7.47 16.67
CA SER A 62 -0.02 8.18 15.42
C SER A 62 -1.48 8.62 15.22
N SER A 63 -1.70 9.76 14.57
CA SER A 63 -3.04 10.18 14.16
C SER A 63 -3.69 9.19 13.17
N LEU A 64 -2.94 8.16 12.78
CA LEU A 64 -3.34 7.05 11.92
C LEU A 64 -3.97 5.88 12.70
N ASP A 65 -4.29 6.03 13.99
CA ASP A 65 -5.01 5.04 14.82
C ASP A 65 -6.42 4.70 14.29
N ARG A 66 -6.74 5.16 13.10
CA ARG A 66 -7.94 4.73 12.37
C ARG A 66 -7.71 3.32 11.87
N ILE A 67 -8.66 2.44 12.16
CA ILE A 67 -8.75 1.13 11.50
C ILE A 67 -8.84 1.42 10.00
N LEU A 68 -7.72 1.20 9.30
CA LEU A 68 -7.65 1.40 7.86
C LEU A 68 -8.41 0.24 7.21
N THR A 69 -9.61 0.53 6.76
CA THR A 69 -10.46 -0.45 6.09
C THR A 69 -9.77 -0.96 4.82
N ASN A 70 -9.79 -2.29 4.62
CA ASN A 70 -9.24 -2.98 3.45
C ASN A 70 -7.72 -2.85 3.27
N ILE A 71 -7.00 -2.46 4.33
CA ILE A 71 -5.54 -2.37 4.32
C ILE A 71 -4.89 -3.73 4.05
N GLU A 72 -5.56 -4.80 4.40
CA GLU A 72 -5.16 -6.18 4.15
C GLU A 72 -5.04 -6.52 2.66
N TYR A 73 -5.62 -5.70 1.76
CA TYR A 73 -5.48 -5.89 0.31
C TYR A 73 -4.18 -5.29 -0.25
N LEU A 74 -3.46 -4.46 0.51
CA LEU A 74 -2.22 -3.82 0.04
C LEU A 74 -1.17 -4.80 -0.49
N PRO A 75 -0.86 -5.92 0.18
CA PRO A 75 0.11 -6.88 -0.33
C PRO A 75 -0.29 -7.41 -1.71
N GLN A 76 -1.54 -7.84 -1.86
CA GLN A 76 -2.06 -8.35 -3.13
C GLN A 76 -2.03 -7.29 -4.24
N LEU A 77 -2.39 -6.05 -3.91
CA LEU A 77 -2.37 -4.96 -4.88
C LEU A 77 -0.94 -4.56 -5.27
N TYR A 78 0.00 -4.59 -4.33
CA TYR A 78 1.42 -4.40 -4.60
C TYR A 78 1.98 -5.49 -5.52
N GLU A 79 1.65 -6.76 -5.27
CA GLU A 79 2.02 -7.88 -6.13
C GLU A 79 1.42 -7.73 -7.53
N ALA A 80 0.16 -7.29 -7.62
CA ALA A 80 -0.48 -7.05 -8.92
C ALA A 80 0.21 -5.95 -9.72
N ILE A 81 0.70 -4.89 -9.08
CA ILE A 81 1.50 -3.84 -9.72
C ILE A 81 2.84 -4.40 -10.22
N THR A 82 3.58 -5.11 -9.36
CA THR A 82 4.91 -5.62 -9.67
C THR A 82 4.89 -6.71 -10.74
N ASN A 83 3.88 -7.57 -10.69
CA ASN A 83 3.69 -8.67 -11.65
C ASN A 83 2.88 -8.26 -12.89
N LYS A 84 2.44 -6.99 -12.98
CA LYS A 84 1.62 -6.47 -14.08
C LYS A 84 0.37 -7.31 -14.29
N THR A 85 -0.37 -7.55 -13.22
CA THR A 85 -1.57 -8.38 -13.21
C THR A 85 -2.82 -7.51 -13.16
N VAL A 86 -3.77 -7.78 -14.04
CA VAL A 86 -5.08 -7.10 -14.05
C VAL A 86 -5.95 -7.61 -12.92
N MET A 87 -6.68 -6.70 -12.27
CA MET A 87 -7.55 -7.00 -11.14
C MET A 87 -9.01 -6.69 -11.46
N GLU A 88 -9.91 -7.56 -11.06
CA GLU A 88 -11.34 -7.25 -10.97
C GLU A 88 -11.64 -6.77 -9.57
N ILE A 89 -12.22 -5.58 -9.46
CA ILE A 89 -12.44 -4.88 -8.20
C ILE A 89 -13.90 -4.43 -8.11
N GLU A 90 -14.60 -4.94 -7.09
CA GLU A 90 -15.92 -4.44 -6.71
C GLU A 90 -15.75 -3.13 -5.92
N TYR A 91 -16.17 -2.03 -6.50
CA TYR A 91 -15.91 -0.69 -5.99
C TYR A 91 -17.20 0.12 -5.83
N LYS A 92 -17.33 0.80 -4.71
CA LYS A 92 -18.43 1.73 -4.46
C LYS A 92 -17.91 3.16 -4.38
N PRO A 93 -18.02 3.99 -5.43
CA PRO A 93 -17.67 5.39 -5.39
C PRO A 93 -18.48 6.18 -4.36
N TYR A 94 -18.10 7.42 -4.10
CA TYR A 94 -18.87 8.31 -3.23
C TYR A 94 -20.14 8.75 -3.97
N ASP A 95 -21.30 8.58 -3.30
CA ASP A 95 -22.64 8.93 -3.82
C ASP A 95 -23.04 8.27 -5.15
N GLU A 96 -22.38 7.16 -5.52
CA GLU A 96 -22.71 6.38 -6.71
C GLU A 96 -23.03 4.93 -6.34
N GLU A 97 -23.60 4.20 -7.30
CA GLU A 97 -23.83 2.77 -7.15
C GLU A 97 -22.53 1.97 -7.24
N GLN A 98 -22.56 0.77 -6.68
CA GLN A 98 -21.46 -0.18 -6.78
C GLN A 98 -21.21 -0.57 -8.24
N VAL A 99 -19.95 -0.66 -8.60
CA VAL A 99 -19.49 -1.04 -9.94
C VAL A 99 -18.41 -2.08 -9.86
N THR A 100 -18.34 -2.95 -10.87
CA THR A 100 -17.22 -3.85 -11.08
C THR A 100 -16.22 -3.18 -12.02
N LEU A 101 -14.99 -3.02 -11.59
CA LEU A 101 -13.91 -2.43 -12.39
C LEU A 101 -12.95 -3.52 -12.86
N LEU A 102 -12.63 -3.55 -14.14
CA LEU A 102 -11.46 -4.22 -14.65
C LEU A 102 -10.31 -3.22 -14.58
N PHE A 103 -9.38 -3.46 -13.66
CA PHE A 103 -8.41 -2.47 -13.21
C PHE A 103 -6.98 -2.95 -13.43
N HIS A 104 -6.17 -2.11 -14.07
CA HIS A 104 -4.73 -2.30 -14.28
C HIS A 104 -3.98 -1.46 -13.26
N PRO A 105 -3.55 -2.03 -12.15
CA PRO A 105 -2.96 -1.28 -11.04
C PRO A 105 -1.55 -0.80 -11.38
N HIS A 106 -1.25 0.47 -11.12
CA HIS A 106 0.04 1.07 -11.46
C HIS A 106 0.80 1.61 -10.25
N TYR A 107 0.08 2.21 -9.26
CA TYR A 107 0.72 2.94 -8.19
C TYR A 107 -0.14 2.95 -6.93
N LEU A 108 0.49 2.82 -5.77
CA LEU A 108 -0.15 2.93 -4.46
C LEU A 108 0.33 4.21 -3.77
N LYS A 109 -0.59 5.01 -3.26
CA LYS A 109 -0.29 6.24 -2.53
C LYS A 109 -1.11 6.34 -1.26
N GLU A 110 -0.44 6.60 -0.15
CA GLU A 110 -1.09 7.02 1.08
C GLU A 110 -1.23 8.55 1.11
N TYR A 111 -2.41 9.03 1.52
CA TYR A 111 -2.65 10.45 1.76
C TYR A 111 -3.71 10.64 2.85
N ASN A 112 -3.39 11.42 3.87
CA ASN A 112 -4.27 11.71 5.02
C ASN A 112 -4.85 10.44 5.70
N GLY A 113 -4.03 9.42 5.87
CA GLY A 113 -4.43 8.16 6.49
C GLY A 113 -5.30 7.27 5.62
N ARG A 114 -5.41 7.52 4.30
CA ARG A 114 -6.14 6.69 3.34
C ARG A 114 -5.22 6.20 2.25
N TRP A 115 -5.34 4.93 1.92
CA TRP A 115 -4.64 4.36 0.79
C TRP A 115 -5.46 4.47 -0.48
N HIS A 116 -4.77 4.80 -1.55
CA HIS A 116 -5.32 4.95 -2.89
C HIS A 116 -4.55 4.09 -3.87
N LEU A 117 -5.28 3.42 -4.75
CA LEU A 117 -4.74 2.69 -5.87
C LEU A 117 -4.99 3.49 -7.14
N PHE A 118 -3.92 3.78 -7.88
CA PHE A 118 -3.96 4.46 -9.16
C PHE A 118 -3.70 3.45 -10.28
N GLY A 119 -4.38 3.65 -11.40
CA GLY A 119 -4.23 2.76 -12.54
C GLY A 119 -4.99 3.22 -13.76
N HIS A 120 -5.20 2.25 -14.64
CA HIS A 120 -6.14 2.32 -15.76
C HIS A 120 -7.35 1.46 -15.41
N ALA A 121 -8.55 2.01 -15.51
CA ALA A 121 -9.81 1.28 -15.36
C ALA A 121 -10.51 1.24 -16.71
N GLU A 122 -10.80 0.04 -17.23
CA GLU A 122 -11.40 -0.10 -18.55
C GLU A 122 -12.73 0.68 -18.67
N GLY A 123 -12.87 1.44 -19.76
CA GLY A 123 -14.06 2.25 -20.02
C GLY A 123 -14.26 3.43 -19.07
N ARG A 124 -13.26 3.79 -18.26
CA ARG A 124 -13.31 4.94 -17.35
C ARG A 124 -12.35 6.05 -17.77
N VAL A 125 -12.61 7.26 -17.28
CA VAL A 125 -11.75 8.43 -17.50
C VAL A 125 -11.32 9.00 -16.16
N PRO A 126 -10.07 9.50 -16.03
CA PRO A 126 -9.04 9.53 -17.09
C PRO A 126 -8.50 8.14 -17.43
N GLU A 127 -7.93 7.99 -18.63
CA GLU A 127 -7.35 6.72 -19.09
C GLU A 127 -6.24 6.22 -18.16
N PHE A 128 -5.37 7.13 -17.71
CA PHE A 128 -4.33 6.85 -16.72
C PHE A 128 -4.51 7.73 -15.48
N GLY A 129 -4.07 7.22 -14.33
CA GLY A 129 -4.23 7.93 -13.05
C GLY A 129 -5.66 7.87 -12.51
N TYR A 130 -6.51 6.97 -13.02
CA TYR A 130 -7.79 6.68 -12.39
C TYR A 130 -7.55 6.20 -10.96
N ASN A 131 -8.27 6.78 -10.01
CA ASN A 131 -7.98 6.67 -8.58
C ASN A 131 -9.14 6.01 -7.85
N ILE A 132 -8.85 4.96 -7.09
CA ILE A 132 -9.79 4.32 -6.18
C ILE A 132 -9.23 4.30 -4.76
N ALA A 133 -10.08 4.64 -3.79
CA ALA A 133 -9.73 4.54 -2.37
C ALA A 133 -9.96 3.11 -1.88
N LEU A 134 -8.98 2.51 -1.19
CA LEU A 134 -9.05 1.11 -0.76
C LEU A 134 -10.22 0.85 0.19
N ASP A 135 -10.54 1.79 1.07
CA ASP A 135 -11.65 1.67 2.03
C ASP A 135 -13.04 1.59 1.38
N ARG A 136 -13.12 1.79 0.06
CA ARG A 136 -14.34 1.68 -0.74
C ARG A 136 -14.41 0.44 -1.63
N ILE A 137 -13.42 -0.42 -1.56
CA ILE A 137 -13.45 -1.75 -2.17
C ILE A 137 -14.41 -2.61 -1.35
N GLN A 138 -15.38 -3.25 -2.01
CA GLN A 138 -16.47 -3.97 -1.34
C GLN A 138 -16.13 -5.43 -1.07
N GLU A 139 -15.34 -6.05 -1.95
CA GLU A 139 -14.91 -7.43 -1.84
C GLU A 139 -13.42 -7.56 -2.14
N LYS A 140 -12.82 -8.68 -1.70
CA LYS A 140 -11.42 -8.98 -2.01
C LYS A 140 -11.18 -8.95 -3.52
N PRO A 141 -10.22 -8.14 -4.01
CA PRO A 141 -9.87 -8.08 -5.43
C PRO A 141 -9.50 -9.44 -6.00
N ARG A 142 -9.90 -9.70 -7.25
CA ARG A 142 -9.67 -10.98 -7.95
C ARG A 142 -8.73 -10.76 -9.14
N GLU A 143 -7.75 -11.63 -9.28
CA GLU A 143 -6.83 -11.57 -10.43
C GLU A 143 -7.49 -12.00 -11.73
N ARG A 144 -7.14 -11.32 -12.82
CA ARG A 144 -7.57 -11.59 -14.18
C ARG A 144 -6.36 -11.81 -15.10
N SER A 145 -5.60 -12.85 -14.83
CA SER A 145 -4.32 -13.18 -15.50
C SER A 145 -4.42 -13.42 -17.03
N LYS A 146 -5.63 -13.62 -17.56
CA LYS A 146 -5.87 -13.79 -19.00
C LYS A 146 -6.11 -12.48 -19.75
N VAL A 147 -6.25 -11.36 -19.02
CA VAL A 147 -6.45 -10.03 -19.60
C VAL A 147 -5.08 -9.40 -19.80
N GLU A 148 -4.87 -8.81 -20.97
CA GLU A 148 -3.64 -8.11 -21.29
C GLU A 148 -3.50 -6.85 -20.43
N TYR A 149 -2.36 -6.70 -19.77
CA TYR A 149 -2.11 -5.56 -18.88
C TYR A 149 -1.72 -4.31 -19.67
N VAL A 150 -2.37 -3.20 -19.36
CA VAL A 150 -2.06 -1.87 -19.92
C VAL A 150 -1.13 -1.15 -18.96
N PRO A 151 0.17 -0.99 -19.28
CA PRO A 151 1.11 -0.26 -18.45
C PRO A 151 0.89 1.25 -18.53
N ALA A 152 1.21 1.98 -17.47
CA ALA A 152 1.30 3.43 -17.55
C ALA A 152 2.46 3.87 -18.47
N PRO A 153 2.35 5.04 -19.11
CA PRO A 153 3.48 5.64 -19.83
C PRO A 153 4.70 5.83 -18.89
N ASN A 154 5.90 5.75 -19.45
CA ASN A 154 7.13 5.96 -18.68
C ASN A 154 7.09 7.30 -17.96
N HIS A 155 7.50 7.32 -16.69
CA HIS A 155 7.53 8.51 -15.83
C HIS A 155 6.18 9.21 -15.62
N PHE A 156 5.06 8.56 -16.00
CA PHE A 156 3.74 9.15 -15.85
C PHE A 156 3.46 9.61 -14.42
N TYR A 157 3.69 8.76 -13.42
CA TYR A 157 3.38 9.10 -12.02
C TYR A 157 4.36 10.10 -11.41
N ASP A 158 5.60 10.19 -11.90
CA ASP A 158 6.56 11.21 -11.49
C ASP A 158 6.04 12.60 -11.86
N GLU A 159 5.55 12.76 -13.09
CA GLU A 159 4.97 14.02 -13.55
C GLU A 159 3.54 14.24 -12.99
N PHE A 160 2.74 13.19 -12.87
CA PHE A 160 1.37 13.27 -12.37
C PHE A 160 1.29 13.85 -10.95
N PHE A 161 2.21 13.44 -10.06
CA PHE A 161 2.23 13.89 -8.66
C PHE A 161 3.10 15.14 -8.40
N LYS A 162 3.83 15.63 -9.40
CA LYS A 162 4.79 16.73 -9.25
C LYS A 162 4.16 18.02 -8.69
N ASP A 163 2.96 18.34 -9.12
CA ASP A 163 2.28 19.60 -8.79
C ASP A 163 0.95 19.35 -8.04
N ILE A 164 0.77 18.17 -7.48
CA ILE A 164 -0.45 17.81 -6.76
C ILE A 164 -0.15 17.63 -5.28
N VAL A 165 -0.87 18.39 -4.45
CA VAL A 165 -0.98 18.11 -3.02
C VAL A 165 -2.23 17.23 -2.84
N GLY A 166 -2.04 15.90 -2.69
CA GLY A 166 -3.14 14.98 -2.51
C GLY A 166 -3.21 13.85 -3.54
N VAL A 167 -4.42 13.46 -3.91
CA VAL A 167 -4.69 12.26 -4.70
C VAL A 167 -5.63 12.48 -5.89
N SER A 168 -6.07 13.72 -6.14
CA SER A 168 -7.01 14.03 -7.21
C SER A 168 -6.58 15.24 -8.02
N HIS A 169 -6.78 15.18 -9.33
CA HIS A 169 -6.79 16.32 -10.23
C HIS A 169 -8.21 16.87 -10.33
N MET A 170 -8.40 18.16 -10.10
CA MET A 170 -9.63 18.83 -10.48
C MET A 170 -9.58 19.16 -11.98
N LYS A 171 -10.46 18.57 -12.78
CA LYS A 171 -10.54 18.81 -14.23
C LYS A 171 -10.84 20.27 -14.59
N ASP A 172 -11.55 20.96 -13.70
CA ASP A 172 -12.02 22.34 -13.92
C ASP A 172 -11.01 23.43 -13.55
N PHE A 173 -9.85 23.04 -12.97
CA PHE A 173 -8.76 23.95 -12.62
C PHE A 173 -7.45 23.51 -13.27
N PRO A 174 -7.30 23.71 -14.60
CA PRO A 174 -6.09 23.30 -15.31
C PRO A 174 -4.87 24.19 -15.01
N ASN A 175 -5.07 25.33 -14.35
CA ASN A 175 -4.00 26.29 -14.09
C ASN A 175 -3.35 26.01 -12.74
N LYS A 176 -2.02 25.93 -12.74
CA LYS A 176 -1.22 25.84 -11.52
C LYS A 176 -1.31 27.17 -10.77
N GLU A 177 -1.67 27.13 -9.48
CA GLU A 177 -1.63 28.31 -8.63
C GLU A 177 -0.27 28.42 -7.95
N HIS A 178 0.32 29.62 -8.02
CA HIS A 178 1.53 29.95 -7.29
C HIS A 178 1.17 30.42 -5.87
N ILE A 179 1.39 29.56 -4.88
CA ILE A 179 1.20 29.91 -3.47
C ILE A 179 2.54 30.38 -2.90
N VAL A 180 2.63 31.65 -2.49
CA VAL A 180 3.79 32.18 -1.78
C VAL A 180 3.51 32.19 -0.28
N ILE A 181 4.19 31.32 0.46
CA ILE A 181 4.14 31.31 1.91
C ILE A 181 5.31 32.17 2.42
N ARG A 182 5.00 33.27 3.12
CA ARG A 182 5.98 34.05 3.86
C ARG A 182 6.00 33.56 5.30
N ALA A 183 7.15 33.04 5.74
CA ALA A 183 7.41 32.68 7.12
C ALA A 183 7.90 33.91 7.89
#